data_bf03ca482dd856f16ec4f2e15244f91d
#
_entry.id   bf03ca482dd856f16ec4f2e15244f91d
#
_cell.length_a   1.000
_cell.length_b   1.000
_cell.length_c   1.000
_cell.angle_alpha   90.00
_cell.angle_beta   90.00
_cell.angle_gamma   90.00
#
_symmetry.space_group_name_H-M   'P 1'
#
loop_
_entity.id
_entity.type
_entity.pdbx_description
1 polymer ?
#
loop_
_entity_poly.entity_id
_entity_poly.type
_entity_poly.pdbx_seq_one_letter_code
_entity_poly.pdbx_strand_id
1 'polypeptide(L)'
;MTAEHPTYLLAGGGTAGHVNPLLAVADGLRARDAEASVLVLGTKEGLEARLVPERGYELLIVDKVPFPRRPNGAALRFPAAWRRAIAQVRAHIRAHGVDVVVGFG
;
A
#
# COMPACT_ATOMS: atom_id res chain seq x y z
N MET A 1 -3.15 2.08 -23.48
CA MET A 1 -3.15 0.65 -23.78
C MET A 1 -2.99 -0.14 -22.50
N THR A 2 -3.85 -1.11 -22.28
CA THR A 2 -3.80 -1.92 -21.05
C THR A 2 -2.67 -2.94 -21.15
N ALA A 3 -1.89 -3.09 -20.10
CA ALA A 3 -0.86 -4.11 -20.08
C ALA A 3 -1.50 -5.50 -20.13
N GLU A 4 -0.87 -6.44 -20.85
CA GLU A 4 -1.33 -7.82 -20.94
C GLU A 4 -1.33 -8.50 -19.57
N HIS A 5 -0.31 -8.19 -18.75
CA HIS A 5 -0.21 -8.63 -17.36
C HIS A 5 -0.12 -7.40 -16.46
N PRO A 6 -1.26 -6.94 -15.90
CA PRO A 6 -1.27 -5.71 -15.12
C PRO A 6 -0.43 -5.79 -13.84
N THR A 7 0.05 -4.64 -13.42
CA THR A 7 0.67 -4.46 -12.10
C THR A 7 -0.34 -3.80 -11.17
N TYR A 8 -0.68 -4.51 -10.11
CA TYR A 8 -1.63 -4.05 -9.11
C TYR A 8 -0.91 -3.55 -7.87
N LEU A 9 -1.36 -2.41 -7.34
CA LEU A 9 -0.90 -1.91 -6.05
C LEU A 9 -2.08 -1.92 -5.08
N LEU A 10 -1.99 -2.74 -4.05
CA LEU A 10 -3.02 -2.87 -3.03
C LEU A 10 -2.59 -2.09 -1.81
N ALA A 11 -3.44 -1.18 -1.35
CA ALA A 11 -3.13 -0.29 -0.24
C ALA A 11 -4.10 -0.47 0.91
N GLY A 12 -3.57 -0.67 2.08
CA GLY A 12 -4.32 -0.84 3.31
C GLY A 12 -3.40 -1.40 4.37
N GLY A 13 -3.82 -1.36 5.61
CA GLY A 13 -2.97 -1.89 6.66
C GLY A 13 -3.35 -1.40 8.04
N GLY A 14 -2.43 -1.59 8.97
CA GLY A 14 -2.60 -1.23 10.36
C GLY A 14 -3.28 -2.32 11.18
N THR A 15 -4.36 -2.88 10.70
CA THR A 15 -5.13 -3.89 11.43
C THR A 15 -5.42 -5.12 10.56
N ALA A 16 -5.72 -6.23 11.21
CA ALA A 16 -6.12 -7.46 10.53
C ALA A 16 -7.40 -7.26 9.70
N GLY A 17 -8.28 -6.35 10.12
CA GLY A 17 -9.50 -6.03 9.38
C GLY A 17 -9.24 -5.46 7.99
N HIS A 18 -8.08 -4.84 7.77
CA HIS A 18 -7.70 -4.32 6.46
C HIS A 18 -6.73 -5.27 5.73
N VAL A 19 -5.78 -5.84 6.44
CA VAL A 19 -4.71 -6.66 5.86
C VAL A 19 -5.26 -8.00 5.34
N ASN A 20 -6.15 -8.65 6.07
CA ASN A 20 -6.68 -9.94 5.65
C ASN A 20 -7.50 -9.87 4.35
N PRO A 21 -8.43 -8.92 4.19
CA PRO A 21 -9.10 -8.74 2.89
C PRO A 21 -8.14 -8.41 1.76
N LEU A 22 -7.13 -7.59 2.02
CA LEU A 22 -6.12 -7.23 1.05
C LEU A 22 -5.38 -8.46 0.55
N LEU A 23 -4.93 -9.33 1.46
CA LEU A 23 -4.22 -10.55 1.11
C LEU A 23 -5.12 -11.54 0.36
N ALA A 24 -6.40 -11.60 0.72
CA ALA A 24 -7.36 -12.44 0.01
C ALA A 24 -7.51 -12.00 -1.45
N VAL A 25 -7.60 -10.69 -1.70
CA VAL A 25 -7.66 -10.15 -3.05
C VAL A 25 -6.36 -10.40 -3.80
N ALA A 26 -5.21 -10.22 -3.13
CA ALA A 26 -3.91 -10.50 -3.73
C ALA A 26 -3.80 -11.94 -4.20
N ASP A 27 -4.20 -12.89 -3.36
CA ASP A 27 -4.19 -14.31 -3.70
C ASP A 27 -5.14 -14.60 -4.88
N GLY A 28 -6.31 -13.96 -4.90
CA GLY A 28 -7.27 -14.11 -6.00
C GLY A 28 -6.74 -13.58 -7.32
N LEU A 29 -6.08 -12.42 -7.30
CA LEU A 29 -5.48 -11.85 -8.52
C LEU A 29 -4.38 -12.74 -9.06
N ARG A 30 -3.52 -13.26 -8.18
CA ARG A 30 -2.43 -14.16 -8.58
C ARG A 30 -2.95 -15.49 -9.10
N ALA A 31 -4.06 -15.98 -8.55
CA ALA A 31 -4.70 -17.21 -9.02
C ALA A 31 -5.28 -17.05 -10.43
N ARG A 32 -5.79 -15.85 -10.74
CA ARG A 32 -6.34 -15.57 -12.08
C ARG A 32 -5.28 -15.32 -13.14
N ASP A 33 -4.15 -14.73 -12.74
CA ASP A 33 -3.05 -14.42 -13.64
C ASP A 33 -1.74 -14.54 -12.86
N ALA A 34 -1.07 -15.67 -13.02
CA ALA A 34 0.20 -15.96 -12.33
C ALA A 34 1.33 -15.00 -12.73
N GLU A 35 1.21 -14.34 -13.87
CA GLU A 35 2.21 -13.38 -14.35
C GLU A 35 1.92 -11.95 -13.94
N ALA A 36 0.74 -11.68 -13.35
CA ALA A 36 0.44 -10.35 -12.82
C ALA A 36 1.36 -10.02 -11.65
N SER A 37 1.78 -8.77 -11.60
CA SER A 37 2.55 -8.26 -10.46
C SER A 37 1.59 -7.72 -9.43
N VAL A 38 1.69 -8.22 -8.20
CA VAL A 38 0.87 -7.76 -7.09
C VAL A 38 1.80 -7.19 -6.02
N LEU A 39 1.68 -5.89 -5.80
CA LEU A 39 2.47 -5.15 -4.84
C LEU A 39 1.56 -4.64 -3.73
N VAL A 40 2.09 -4.49 -2.54
CA VAL A 40 1.32 -3.98 -1.40
C VAL A 40 2.00 -2.73 -0.86
N LEU A 41 1.21 -1.70 -0.63
CA LEU A 41 1.66 -0.44 -0.04
C LEU A 41 1.30 -0.43 1.43
N GLY A 42 2.27 -0.16 2.29
CA GLY A 42 2.03 -0.11 3.72
C GLY A 42 3.15 0.59 4.47
N THR A 43 3.12 0.50 5.78
CA THR A 43 4.12 1.11 6.66
C THR A 43 4.96 0.04 7.34
N LYS A 44 6.11 0.45 7.91
CA LYS A 44 6.97 -0.46 8.67
C LYS A 44 6.36 -0.91 9.99
N GLU A 45 5.47 -0.10 10.53
CA GLU A 45 4.91 -0.29 11.87
C GLU A 45 3.62 -1.11 11.88
N GLY A 46 2.97 -1.25 10.73
CA GLY A 46 1.70 -1.96 10.64
C GLY A 46 1.85 -3.47 10.59
N LEU A 47 0.74 -4.16 10.78
CA LEU A 47 0.67 -5.62 10.71
C LEU A 47 1.11 -6.13 9.33
N GLU A 48 0.90 -5.34 8.29
CA GLU A 48 1.28 -5.66 6.92
C GLU A 48 2.79 -5.87 6.77
N ALA A 49 3.60 -5.20 7.59
CA ALA A 49 5.06 -5.33 7.51
C ALA A 49 5.53 -6.78 7.75
N ARG A 50 4.75 -7.55 8.50
CA ARG A 50 5.03 -8.95 8.76
C ARG A 50 4.25 -9.87 7.83
N LEU A 51 2.94 -9.66 7.72
CA LEU A 51 2.05 -10.59 7.02
C LEU A 51 2.24 -10.60 5.51
N VAL A 52 2.54 -9.46 4.92
CA VAL A 52 2.68 -9.36 3.46
C VAL A 52 3.88 -10.13 2.95
N PRO A 53 5.11 -9.93 3.50
CA PRO A 53 6.25 -10.74 3.08
C PRO A 53 6.08 -12.23 3.36
N GLU A 54 5.44 -12.60 4.47
CA GLU A 54 5.17 -14.00 4.80
C GLU A 54 4.32 -14.70 3.73
N ARG A 55 3.43 -13.97 3.08
CA ARG A 55 2.60 -14.48 1.97
C ARG A 55 3.31 -14.45 0.63
N GLY A 56 4.56 -13.96 0.58
CA GLY A 56 5.33 -13.89 -0.64
C GLY A 56 5.05 -12.69 -1.52
N TYR A 57 4.47 -11.63 -0.98
CA TYR A 57 4.23 -10.39 -1.71
C TYR A 57 5.27 -9.34 -1.36
N GLU A 58 5.58 -8.48 -2.32
CA GLU A 58 6.48 -7.35 -2.09
C GLU A 58 5.73 -6.23 -1.39
N LEU A 59 6.30 -5.72 -0.32
CA LEU A 59 5.77 -4.59 0.44
C LEU A 59 6.55 -3.32 0.09
N LEU A 60 5.84 -2.33 -0.43
CA LEU A 60 6.39 -1.00 -0.69
C LEU A 60 6.09 -0.12 0.52
N ILE A 61 7.12 0.46 1.09
CA ILE A 61 7.01 1.19 2.36
C ILE A 61 6.77 2.67 2.11
N VAL A 62 5.82 3.22 2.84
CA VAL A 62 5.59 4.67 2.95
C VAL A 62 5.61 5.07 4.41
N ASP A 63 5.89 6.34 4.66
CA ASP A 63 5.87 6.88 6.02
C ASP A 63 4.45 6.86 6.57
N LYS A 64 4.34 6.48 7.84
CA LYS A 64 3.07 6.58 8.54
C LYS A 64 2.75 8.05 8.80
N VAL A 65 1.54 8.47 8.41
CA VAL A 65 1.07 9.83 8.64
C VAL A 65 0.00 9.79 9.73
N PRO A 66 0.36 10.13 10.98
CA PRO A 66 -0.62 10.15 12.05
C PRO A 66 -1.60 11.30 11.85
N PHE A 67 -2.89 10.99 11.95
CA PHE A 67 -3.92 12.02 11.83
C PHE A 67 -4.04 12.74 13.17
N PRO A 68 -3.79 14.06 13.25
CA PRO A 68 -3.86 14.77 14.52
C PRO A 68 -5.30 14.85 15.02
N ARG A 69 -5.52 14.42 16.25
CA ARG A 69 -6.84 14.44 16.88
C ARG A 69 -7.11 15.74 17.63
N ARG A 70 -6.07 16.50 17.94
CA ARG A 70 -6.15 17.75 18.67
C ARG A 70 -5.26 18.80 18.03
N PRO A 71 -5.62 20.09 18.07
CA PRO A 71 -4.73 21.14 17.59
C PRO A 71 -3.50 21.23 18.50
N ASN A 72 -2.35 20.84 17.98
CA ASN A 72 -1.06 20.89 18.67
C ASN A 72 0.06 21.00 17.63
N GLY A 73 1.32 20.89 18.04
CA GLY A 73 2.46 20.95 17.12
C GLY A 73 2.43 19.90 16.02
N ALA A 74 1.88 18.73 16.29
CA ALA A 74 1.74 17.69 15.29
C ALA A 74 0.77 18.08 14.16
N ALA A 75 -0.29 18.84 14.50
CA ALA A 75 -1.23 19.35 13.50
C ALA A 75 -0.55 20.30 12.50
N LEU A 76 0.42 21.07 12.96
CA LEU A 76 1.17 21.98 12.10
C LEU A 76 2.12 21.23 11.15
N ARG A 77 2.56 20.04 11.53
CA ARG A 77 3.47 19.22 10.72
C ARG A 77 2.73 18.28 9.77
N PHE A 78 1.44 18.08 9.99
CA PHE A 78 0.62 17.15 9.22
C PHE A 78 0.66 17.41 7.70
N PRO A 79 0.54 18.68 7.21
CA PRO A 79 0.59 18.92 5.76
C PRO A 79 1.91 18.51 5.12
N ALA A 80 3.05 18.73 5.80
CA ALA A 80 4.36 18.34 5.27
C ALA A 80 4.52 16.82 5.25
N ALA A 81 4.09 16.14 6.31
CA ALA A 81 4.12 14.67 6.39
C ALA A 81 3.22 14.04 5.31
N TRP A 82 2.06 14.62 5.09
CA TRP A 82 1.11 14.18 4.07
C TRP A 82 1.71 14.31 2.66
N ARG A 83 2.33 15.45 2.37
CA ARG A 83 2.98 15.67 1.08
C ARG A 83 4.11 14.68 0.83
N ARG A 84 4.89 14.36 1.87
CA ARG A 84 5.97 13.38 1.76
C ARG A 84 5.42 12.00 1.44
N ALA A 85 4.37 11.59 2.14
CA ALA A 85 3.73 10.29 1.90
C ALA A 85 3.17 10.21 0.47
N ILE A 86 2.53 11.27 -0.02
CA ILE A 86 2.02 11.33 -1.39
C ILE A 86 3.17 11.21 -2.40
N ALA A 87 4.28 11.90 -2.16
CA ALA A 87 5.43 11.83 -3.05
C ALA A 87 6.02 10.41 -3.08
N GLN A 88 6.08 9.74 -1.93
CA GLN A 88 6.53 8.35 -1.86
C GLN A 88 5.63 7.41 -2.66
N VAL A 89 4.31 7.56 -2.54
CA VAL A 89 3.36 6.74 -3.30
C VAL A 89 3.53 6.97 -4.80
N ARG A 90 3.64 8.22 -5.22
CA ARG A 90 3.88 8.55 -6.63
C ARG A 90 5.16 7.94 -7.16
N ALA A 91 6.23 7.99 -6.36
CA ALA A 91 7.50 7.40 -6.73
C ALA A 91 7.38 5.89 -6.91
N HIS A 92 6.67 5.20 -6.02
CA HIS A 92 6.43 3.76 -6.13
C HIS A 92 5.61 3.42 -7.38
N ILE A 93 4.55 4.19 -7.65
CA ILE A 93 3.71 3.97 -8.83
C ILE A 93 4.54 4.07 -10.12
N ARG A 94 5.39 5.08 -10.21
CA ARG A 94 6.24 5.29 -11.39
C ARG A 94 7.32 4.24 -11.51
N ALA A 95 7.98 3.91 -10.39
CA ALA A 95 9.09 2.97 -10.38
C ALA A 95 8.66 1.55 -10.78
N HIS A 96 7.44 1.16 -10.44
CA HIS A 96 6.94 -0.19 -10.68
C HIS A 96 5.94 -0.28 -11.84
N GLY A 97 5.63 0.82 -12.50
CA GLY A 97 4.70 0.82 -13.63
C GLY A 97 3.31 0.34 -13.25
N VAL A 98 2.78 0.84 -12.12
CA VAL A 98 1.50 0.40 -11.58
C VAL A 98 0.36 0.79 -12.51
N ASP A 99 -0.50 -0.17 -12.84
CA ASP A 99 -1.67 0.04 -13.71
C ASP A 99 -2.96 0.25 -12.92
N VAL A 100 -3.10 -0.41 -11.77
CA VAL A 100 -4.32 -0.39 -10.97
C VAL A 100 -3.97 -0.23 -9.49
N VAL A 101 -4.67 0.66 -8.81
CA VAL A 101 -4.53 0.83 -7.35
C VAL A 101 -5.87 0.50 -6.70
N VAL A 102 -5.83 -0.34 -5.65
CA VAL A 102 -7.02 -0.73 -4.89
C VAL A 102 -6.80 -0.41 -3.42
N GLY A 103 -7.74 0.31 -2.82
CA GLY A 103 -7.70 0.68 -1.40
C GLY A 103 -8.58 -0.21 -0.54
N PHE A 104 -8.12 -0.51 0.66
CA PHE A 104 -8.81 -1.36 1.63
C PHE A 104 -9.00 -0.63 2.96
N GLY A 105 -9.72 0.44 2.93
CA GLY A 105 -10.07 1.21 4.11
C GLY A 105 -9.03 2.20 4.61
#